data_d5b0e70741b10bf0d92dee0399754b1d
#
_entry.id   d5b0e70741b10bf0d92dee0399754b1d
#
_cell.length_a   1.000
_cell.length_b   1.000
_cell.length_c   1.000
_cell.angle_alpha   90.00
_cell.angle_beta   90.00
_cell.angle_gamma   90.00
#
_symmetry.space_group_name_H-M   'P 1'
#
loop_
_entity.id
_entity.type
_entity.pdbx_description
1 polymer ?
#
loop_
_entity_poly.entity_id
_entity_poly.type
_entity_poly.pdbx_seq_one_letter_code
_entity_poly.pdbx_strand_id
1 'polypeptide(L)'
;VVRLLKDFNFGDTMKADVFFSACQHDCSDNCAILSKIESGKAVSVQGNPDHTFTRGTLCGKVSNYLERVYSKDRILYPMTRVGQKGSSSFERVTWEEALNLISDKFTEAIERDGSESILPYSYLGHQGLLNGLHCGDRFFNKVGAAIGERTFCNSTASKAFSMVAGPTGGLDPESFKHS
;
A
#
# COMPACT_ATOMS: atom_id res chain seq x y z
N VAL A 1 -16.44 9.95 8.82
CA VAL A 1 -15.25 10.68 8.32
C VAL A 1 -15.67 11.60 7.17
N VAL A 2 -16.39 11.14 6.15
CA VAL A 2 -16.85 11.98 5.01
C VAL A 2 -17.80 13.10 5.42
N ARG A 3 -18.56 12.95 6.51
CA ARG A 3 -19.52 13.95 7.01
C ARG A 3 -18.84 15.08 7.80
N LEU A 4 -17.70 14.80 8.47
CA LEU A 4 -16.94 15.78 9.25
C LEU A 4 -16.15 16.79 8.38
N LEU A 5 -15.89 16.44 7.11
CA LEU A 5 -15.14 17.32 6.21
C LEU A 5 -16.03 18.36 5.48
N LYS A 6 -17.35 18.22 5.56
CA LYS A 6 -18.29 19.19 4.96
C LYS A 6 -18.40 20.51 5.74
N ASP A 7 -18.00 20.51 7.01
CA ASP A 7 -18.09 21.68 7.89
C ASP A 7 -16.81 22.52 7.95
N PHE A 8 -15.76 22.09 7.25
CA PHE A 8 -14.55 22.89 7.06
C PHE A 8 -14.76 23.85 5.88
N ASN A 9 -14.98 25.11 6.19
CA ASN A 9 -15.11 26.21 5.24
C ASN A 9 -13.72 26.56 4.65
N PHE A 10 -13.26 25.77 3.69
CA PHE A 10 -12.12 26.10 2.86
C PHE A 10 -12.60 27.05 1.75
N GLY A 11 -12.29 28.31 1.88
CA GLY A 11 -12.71 29.40 1.01
C GLY A 11 -13.22 29.04 -0.40
N ASP A 12 -14.03 29.87 -0.97
CA ASP A 12 -14.92 29.76 -2.14
C ASP A 12 -14.41 29.11 -3.44
N THR A 13 -13.28 28.42 -3.42
CA THR A 13 -12.65 27.81 -4.63
C THR A 13 -12.76 26.30 -4.73
N MET A 14 -13.27 25.61 -3.72
CA MET A 14 -13.40 24.14 -3.79
C MET A 14 -14.82 23.70 -4.13
N LYS A 15 -15.02 23.37 -5.40
CA LYS A 15 -16.23 22.69 -5.87
C LYS A 15 -16.37 21.32 -5.17
N ALA A 16 -17.62 20.84 -5.01
CA ALA A 16 -18.00 19.63 -4.32
C ALA A 16 -17.30 18.33 -4.77
N ASP A 17 -16.49 18.38 -5.80
CA ASP A 17 -15.84 17.24 -6.47
C ASP A 17 -14.36 17.04 -6.11
N VAL A 18 -13.80 17.80 -5.17
CA VAL A 18 -12.39 17.63 -4.73
C VAL A 18 -12.33 16.91 -3.40
N PHE A 19 -11.60 15.81 -3.36
CA PHE A 19 -11.42 14.98 -2.18
C PHE A 19 -10.01 15.06 -1.66
N PHE A 20 -9.89 15.15 -0.33
CA PHE A 20 -8.61 15.16 0.37
C PHE A 20 -8.21 13.74 0.74
N SER A 21 -6.94 13.42 0.53
CA SER A 21 -6.32 12.18 0.94
C SER A 21 -4.85 12.38 1.25
N ALA A 22 -4.19 11.33 1.74
CA ALA A 22 -2.76 11.30 1.95
C ALA A 22 -2.11 10.22 1.07
N CYS A 23 -0.84 10.43 0.72
CA CYS A 23 -0.04 9.44 0.05
C CYS A 23 0.12 8.21 0.94
N GLN A 24 -0.04 7.03 0.35
CA GLN A 24 0.01 5.75 1.06
C GLN A 24 1.40 5.11 1.08
N HIS A 25 2.38 5.68 0.40
CA HIS A 25 3.73 5.13 0.39
C HIS A 25 4.40 5.29 1.75
N ASP A 26 5.33 4.38 2.05
CA ASP A 26 6.21 4.41 3.21
C ASP A 26 7.30 5.49 3.04
N CYS A 27 6.87 6.72 3.06
CA CYS A 27 7.71 7.89 2.84
C CYS A 27 7.43 8.90 3.97
N SER A 28 8.49 9.48 4.52
CA SER A 28 8.40 10.47 5.59
C SER A 28 7.68 11.76 5.18
N ASP A 29 7.59 12.05 3.88
CA ASP A 29 6.97 13.27 3.37
C ASP A 29 5.46 13.31 3.60
N ASN A 30 4.79 12.16 3.68
CA ASN A 30 3.33 12.05 3.93
C ASN A 30 2.49 13.03 3.11
N CYS A 31 2.79 13.18 1.82
CA CYS A 31 2.17 14.18 0.96
C CYS A 31 0.65 14.16 1.06
N ALA A 32 0.05 15.32 1.31
CA ALA A 32 -1.39 15.50 1.20
C ALA A 32 -1.79 15.63 -0.27
N ILE A 33 -2.86 14.96 -0.65
CA ILE A 33 -3.32 14.83 -2.04
C ILE A 33 -4.71 15.42 -2.18
N LEU A 34 -4.92 16.16 -3.26
CA LEU A 34 -6.20 16.63 -3.75
C LEU A 34 -6.58 15.83 -5.00
N SER A 35 -7.69 15.10 -4.94
CA SER A 35 -8.20 14.32 -6.06
C SER A 35 -9.49 14.94 -6.58
N LYS A 36 -9.52 15.33 -7.85
CA LYS A 36 -10.72 15.81 -8.51
C LYS A 36 -11.48 14.65 -9.13
N ILE A 37 -12.77 14.56 -8.82
CA ILE A 37 -13.66 13.51 -9.33
C ILE A 37 -14.72 14.14 -10.24
N GLU A 38 -14.87 13.59 -11.42
CA GLU A 38 -15.92 13.94 -12.38
C GLU A 38 -16.64 12.69 -12.82
N SER A 39 -17.97 12.67 -12.68
CA SER A 39 -18.81 11.51 -13.05
C SER A 39 -18.33 10.18 -12.46
N GLY A 40 -17.89 10.20 -11.19
CA GLY A 40 -17.41 9.00 -10.48
C GLY A 40 -16.00 8.55 -10.86
N LYS A 41 -15.28 9.32 -11.70
CA LYS A 41 -13.93 9.01 -12.15
C LYS A 41 -12.95 10.09 -11.69
N ALA A 42 -11.80 9.68 -11.15
CA ALA A 42 -10.73 10.63 -10.84
C ALA A 42 -10.11 11.15 -12.14
N VAL A 43 -10.08 12.47 -12.30
CA VAL A 43 -9.55 13.14 -13.50
C VAL A 43 -8.26 13.93 -13.21
N SER A 44 -7.98 14.22 -11.95
CA SER A 44 -6.75 14.91 -11.55
C SER A 44 -6.31 14.46 -10.16
N VAL A 45 -5.01 14.37 -9.97
CA VAL A 45 -4.33 14.16 -8.68
C VAL A 45 -3.28 15.26 -8.55
N GLN A 46 -3.36 16.04 -7.49
CA GLN A 46 -2.44 17.16 -7.22
C GLN A 46 -2.04 17.13 -5.74
N GLY A 47 -0.87 17.69 -5.42
CA GLY A 47 -0.48 17.91 -4.03
C GLY A 47 -1.28 19.07 -3.43
N ASN A 48 -1.58 18.95 -2.14
CA ASN A 48 -2.20 20.05 -1.40
C ASN A 48 -1.16 21.15 -1.10
N PRO A 49 -1.32 22.37 -1.60
CA PRO A 49 -0.39 23.48 -1.34
C PRO A 49 -0.30 23.86 0.15
N ASP A 50 -1.34 23.56 0.94
CA ASP A 50 -1.36 23.83 2.39
C ASP A 50 -0.57 22.80 3.21
N HIS A 51 -0.04 21.75 2.59
CA HIS A 51 0.81 20.79 3.29
C HIS A 51 2.13 21.44 3.71
N THR A 52 2.44 21.37 5.01
CA THR A 52 3.51 22.15 5.64
C THR A 52 4.90 21.87 5.07
N PHE A 53 5.16 20.64 4.67
CA PHE A 53 6.46 20.20 4.14
C PHE A 53 6.50 20.21 2.61
N THR A 54 5.61 19.48 1.92
CA THR A 54 5.68 19.29 0.48
C THR A 54 5.08 20.44 -0.34
N ARG A 55 4.24 21.28 0.27
CA ARG A 55 3.68 22.51 -0.30
C ARG A 55 3.12 22.34 -1.71
N GLY A 56 2.35 21.28 -1.91
CA GLY A 56 1.74 20.97 -3.20
C GLY A 56 2.61 20.14 -4.15
N THR A 57 3.86 19.81 -3.77
CA THR A 57 4.72 18.95 -4.59
C THR A 57 4.33 17.49 -4.43
N LEU A 58 4.25 16.76 -5.55
CA LEU A 58 4.15 15.31 -5.59
C LEU A 58 5.34 14.73 -6.36
N CYS A 59 5.86 13.60 -5.90
CA CYS A 59 6.90 12.88 -6.61
C CYS A 59 6.36 12.20 -7.89
N GLY A 60 7.24 11.84 -8.81
CA GLY A 60 6.86 11.21 -10.09
C GLY A 60 6.04 9.92 -9.98
N LYS A 61 6.13 9.21 -8.85
CA LYS A 61 5.29 8.01 -8.61
C LYS A 61 3.82 8.38 -8.40
N VAL A 62 3.57 9.43 -7.65
CA VAL A 62 2.22 9.83 -7.20
C VAL A 62 1.54 10.72 -8.23
N SER A 63 2.28 11.62 -8.89
CA SER A 63 1.73 12.50 -9.92
C SER A 63 1.08 11.75 -11.08
N ASN A 64 1.56 10.52 -11.36
CA ASN A 64 1.08 9.67 -12.45
C ASN A 64 0.11 8.54 -11.99
N TYR A 65 -0.46 8.64 -10.79
CA TYR A 65 -1.34 7.59 -10.27
C TYR A 65 -2.53 7.25 -11.18
N LEU A 66 -3.09 8.22 -11.88
CA LEU A 66 -4.25 7.98 -12.72
C LEU A 66 -3.92 7.12 -13.95
N GLU A 67 -2.71 7.24 -14.50
CA GLU A 67 -2.25 6.36 -15.58
C GLU A 67 -2.24 4.91 -15.11
N ARG A 68 -1.76 4.65 -13.90
CA ARG A 68 -1.75 3.32 -13.29
C ARG A 68 -3.15 2.83 -12.95
N VAL A 69 -3.99 3.69 -12.36
CA VAL A 69 -5.35 3.32 -11.92
C VAL A 69 -6.21 2.94 -13.11
N TYR A 70 -6.07 3.65 -14.23
CA TYR A 70 -6.88 3.45 -15.44
C TYR A 70 -6.12 2.75 -16.56
N SER A 71 -4.97 2.16 -16.28
CA SER A 71 -4.21 1.36 -17.25
C SER A 71 -5.07 0.21 -17.79
N LYS A 72 -4.97 -0.03 -19.08
CA LYS A 72 -5.61 -1.19 -19.74
C LYS A 72 -5.01 -2.51 -19.27
N ASP A 73 -3.76 -2.49 -18.82
CA ASP A 73 -3.03 -3.67 -18.35
C ASP A 73 -3.28 -3.97 -16.87
N ARG A 74 -4.09 -3.15 -16.20
CA ARG A 74 -4.43 -3.37 -14.81
C ARG A 74 -5.28 -4.63 -14.65
N ILE A 75 -4.83 -5.55 -13.79
CA ILE A 75 -5.57 -6.75 -13.42
C ILE A 75 -6.76 -6.33 -12.53
N LEU A 76 -7.97 -6.51 -13.03
CA LEU A 76 -9.22 -6.13 -12.35
C LEU A 76 -9.95 -7.33 -11.71
N TYR A 77 -9.57 -8.54 -12.06
CA TYR A 77 -10.23 -9.77 -11.65
C TYR A 77 -9.20 -10.82 -11.28
N PRO A 78 -9.54 -11.81 -10.44
CA PRO A 78 -8.68 -12.96 -10.20
C PRO A 78 -8.37 -13.70 -11.51
N MET A 79 -7.14 -14.17 -11.61
CA MET A 79 -6.68 -14.92 -12.78
C MET A 79 -5.91 -16.16 -12.32
N THR A 80 -6.12 -17.27 -13.00
CA THR A 80 -5.32 -18.48 -12.83
C THR A 80 -4.41 -18.70 -14.03
N ARG A 81 -3.22 -19.22 -13.78
CA ARG A 81 -2.30 -19.56 -14.86
C ARG A 81 -2.77 -20.82 -15.60
N VAL A 82 -2.77 -20.74 -16.92
CA VAL A 82 -2.99 -21.88 -17.79
C VAL A 82 -1.69 -22.27 -18.51
N GLY A 83 -1.42 -23.56 -18.59
CA GLY A 83 -0.19 -24.07 -19.18
C GLY A 83 1.02 -24.07 -18.24
N GLN A 84 2.20 -24.14 -18.83
CA GLN A 84 3.46 -24.27 -18.09
C GLN A 84 3.85 -22.97 -17.37
N LYS A 85 4.60 -23.10 -16.28
CA LYS A 85 5.19 -21.96 -15.57
C LYS A 85 6.09 -21.18 -16.54
N GLY A 86 5.87 -19.86 -16.60
CA GLY A 86 6.61 -18.97 -17.51
C GLY A 86 5.92 -18.72 -18.86
N SER A 87 4.82 -19.40 -19.19
CA SER A 87 4.07 -19.16 -20.43
C SER A 87 3.37 -17.79 -20.49
N SER A 88 3.25 -17.10 -19.35
CA SER A 88 2.51 -15.83 -19.22
C SER A 88 1.05 -15.92 -19.67
N SER A 89 0.48 -17.11 -19.75
CA SER A 89 -0.92 -17.33 -20.11
C SER A 89 -1.77 -17.43 -18.85
N PHE A 90 -2.79 -16.58 -18.76
CA PHE A 90 -3.71 -16.53 -17.64
C PHE A 90 -5.15 -16.44 -18.13
N GLU A 91 -6.06 -17.09 -17.40
CA GLU A 91 -7.50 -17.01 -17.61
C GLU A 91 -8.18 -16.41 -16.40
N ARG A 92 -9.24 -15.62 -16.66
CA ARG A 92 -10.05 -15.04 -15.62
C ARG A 92 -10.85 -16.12 -14.91
N VAL A 93 -10.86 -16.06 -13.57
CA VAL A 93 -11.68 -16.90 -12.69
C VAL A 93 -12.55 -16.03 -11.78
N THR A 94 -13.53 -16.63 -11.13
CA THR A 94 -14.30 -15.99 -10.07
C THR A 94 -13.48 -15.92 -8.78
N TRP A 95 -13.89 -15.05 -7.84
CA TRP A 95 -13.29 -15.01 -6.52
C TRP A 95 -13.46 -16.32 -5.77
N GLU A 96 -14.59 -17.00 -5.92
CA GLU A 96 -14.84 -18.30 -5.30
C GLU A 96 -13.87 -19.37 -5.81
N GLU A 97 -13.68 -19.47 -7.11
CA GLU A 97 -12.71 -20.39 -7.72
C GLU A 97 -11.27 -20.09 -7.26
N ALA A 98 -10.89 -18.81 -7.23
CA ALA A 98 -9.56 -18.40 -6.76
C ALA A 98 -9.32 -18.77 -5.30
N LEU A 99 -10.29 -18.50 -4.42
CA LEU A 99 -10.19 -18.80 -3.00
C LEU A 99 -10.19 -20.31 -2.73
N ASN A 100 -11.00 -21.08 -3.45
CA ASN A 100 -11.00 -22.54 -3.35
C ASN A 100 -9.65 -23.11 -3.78
N LEU A 101 -9.10 -22.66 -4.91
CA LEU A 101 -7.77 -23.08 -5.36
C LEU A 101 -6.68 -22.79 -4.33
N ILE A 102 -6.69 -21.61 -3.70
CA ILE A 102 -5.73 -21.24 -2.65
C ILE A 102 -5.92 -22.14 -1.43
N SER A 103 -7.17 -22.34 -1.01
CA SER A 103 -7.50 -23.19 0.14
C SER A 103 -7.01 -24.62 -0.07
N ASP A 104 -7.30 -25.20 -1.24
CA ASP A 104 -6.87 -26.57 -1.57
C ASP A 104 -5.34 -26.70 -1.56
N LYS A 105 -4.63 -25.72 -2.13
CA LYS A 105 -3.16 -25.71 -2.14
C LYS A 105 -2.54 -25.52 -0.75
N PHE A 106 -3.15 -24.71 0.09
CA PHE A 106 -2.71 -24.58 1.48
C PHE A 106 -2.96 -25.88 2.27
N THR A 107 -4.14 -26.48 2.11
CA THR A 107 -4.47 -27.76 2.75
C THR A 107 -3.50 -28.86 2.32
N GLU A 108 -3.25 -29.00 1.01
CA GLU A 108 -2.30 -29.96 0.45
C GLU A 108 -0.89 -29.77 1.06
N ALA A 109 -0.42 -28.53 1.14
CA ALA A 109 0.90 -28.21 1.71
C ALA A 109 0.97 -28.52 3.21
N ILE A 110 -0.07 -28.17 3.96
CA ILE A 110 -0.16 -28.41 5.40
C ILE A 110 -0.19 -29.91 5.72
N GLU A 111 -0.98 -30.67 4.97
CA GLU A 111 -1.07 -32.13 5.15
C GLU A 111 0.23 -32.85 4.83
N ARG A 112 0.96 -32.37 3.83
CA ARG A 112 2.21 -32.98 3.38
C ARG A 112 3.40 -32.58 4.25
N ASP A 113 3.55 -31.31 4.57
CA ASP A 113 4.78 -30.72 5.10
C ASP A 113 4.58 -29.95 6.43
N GLY A 114 3.35 -29.87 6.93
CA GLY A 114 2.99 -29.06 8.10
C GLY A 114 2.72 -27.60 7.78
N SER A 115 2.05 -26.88 8.69
CA SER A 115 1.64 -25.48 8.48
C SER A 115 2.81 -24.51 8.35
N GLU A 116 3.96 -24.80 8.94
CA GLU A 116 5.18 -23.99 8.82
C GLU A 116 5.80 -24.02 7.41
N SER A 117 5.35 -24.92 6.52
CA SER A 117 5.73 -24.91 5.11
C SER A 117 5.18 -23.68 4.37
N ILE A 118 4.18 -23.01 4.92
CA ILE A 118 3.64 -21.76 4.39
C ILE A 118 4.42 -20.60 4.99
N LEU A 119 5.13 -19.85 4.16
CA LEU A 119 5.86 -18.66 4.55
C LEU A 119 5.23 -17.40 3.93
N PRO A 120 4.53 -16.57 4.70
CA PRO A 120 4.06 -15.27 4.23
C PRO A 120 5.24 -14.33 3.97
N TYR A 121 5.51 -14.05 2.71
CA TYR A 121 6.55 -13.11 2.32
C TYR A 121 5.97 -11.70 2.22
N SER A 122 6.03 -10.97 3.30
CA SER A 122 5.50 -9.60 3.39
C SER A 122 6.52 -8.65 4.01
N TYR A 123 6.46 -7.40 3.59
CA TYR A 123 7.22 -6.30 4.16
C TYR A 123 6.44 -4.99 4.04
N LEU A 124 7.12 -3.86 4.20
CA LEU A 124 6.52 -2.54 4.07
C LEU A 124 6.20 -2.17 2.61
N GLY A 125 5.34 -1.23 2.44
CA GLY A 125 4.93 -0.64 1.17
C GLY A 125 3.76 0.28 1.39
N HIS A 126 2.84 -0.13 2.21
CA HIS A 126 1.68 0.62 2.64
C HIS A 126 1.68 0.69 4.18
N GLN A 127 1.77 1.89 4.74
CA GLN A 127 1.90 2.09 6.19
C GLN A 127 0.58 2.00 6.97
N GLY A 128 -0.53 1.76 6.31
CA GLY A 128 -1.82 1.57 6.98
C GLY A 128 -1.83 0.34 7.88
N LEU A 129 -2.16 0.51 9.15
CA LEU A 129 -2.17 -0.58 10.14
C LEU A 129 -3.10 -1.73 9.74
N LEU A 130 -4.29 -1.40 9.21
CA LEU A 130 -5.27 -2.41 8.82
C LEU A 130 -4.97 -3.01 7.44
N ASN A 131 -4.60 -2.19 6.47
CA ASN A 131 -4.50 -2.60 5.07
C ASN A 131 -3.10 -3.08 4.67
N GLY A 132 -2.07 -2.63 5.35
CA GLY A 132 -0.69 -2.86 4.97
C GLY A 132 0.06 -3.78 5.91
N LEU A 133 0.19 -3.40 7.16
CA LEU A 133 1.10 -4.06 8.08
C LEU A 133 0.54 -5.34 8.69
N HIS A 134 -0.75 -5.39 9.00
CA HIS A 134 -1.31 -6.44 9.87
C HIS A 134 -2.54 -7.18 9.32
N CYS A 135 -3.05 -6.82 8.15
CA CYS A 135 -4.30 -7.42 7.68
C CYS A 135 -4.20 -8.93 7.45
N GLY A 136 -3.05 -9.43 7.01
CA GLY A 136 -2.79 -10.85 6.77
C GLY A 136 -2.32 -11.63 8.01
N ASP A 137 -1.79 -10.97 9.03
CA ASP A 137 -1.11 -11.63 10.15
C ASP A 137 -2.05 -12.55 10.94
N ARG A 138 -3.29 -12.10 11.17
CA ARG A 138 -4.28 -12.92 11.90
C ARG A 138 -4.60 -14.23 11.17
N PHE A 139 -4.70 -14.19 9.86
CA PHE A 139 -4.95 -15.37 9.04
C PHE A 139 -3.77 -16.33 9.14
N PHE A 140 -2.55 -15.88 8.88
CA PHE A 140 -1.37 -16.72 8.90
C PHE A 140 -1.05 -17.27 10.29
N ASN A 141 -1.26 -16.48 11.35
CA ASN A 141 -1.14 -16.95 12.73
C ASN A 141 -2.19 -18.03 13.04
N LYS A 142 -3.42 -17.89 12.54
CA LYS A 142 -4.48 -18.91 12.74
C LYS A 142 -4.16 -20.21 12.01
N VAL A 143 -3.54 -20.13 10.85
CA VAL A 143 -3.09 -21.29 10.06
C VAL A 143 -1.89 -21.97 10.70
N GLY A 144 -1.10 -21.26 11.50
CA GLY A 144 0.15 -21.76 12.07
C GLY A 144 1.32 -21.68 11.06
N ALA A 145 1.26 -20.72 10.14
CA ALA A 145 2.30 -20.50 9.14
C ALA A 145 3.61 -20.03 9.77
N ALA A 146 4.72 -20.21 9.07
CA ALA A 146 6.02 -19.68 9.49
C ALA A 146 5.99 -18.16 9.56
N ILE A 147 6.77 -17.60 10.47
CA ILE A 147 6.90 -16.13 10.63
C ILE A 147 8.23 -15.69 10.04
N GLY A 148 8.16 -14.87 8.99
CA GLY A 148 9.34 -14.23 8.41
C GLY A 148 9.65 -12.91 9.10
N GLU A 149 10.91 -12.64 9.36
CA GLU A 149 11.34 -11.31 9.80
C GLU A 149 11.22 -10.29 8.67
N ARG A 150 10.61 -9.14 8.96
CA ARG A 150 10.40 -8.04 8.00
C ARG A 150 11.61 -7.09 8.02
N THR A 151 12.77 -7.55 7.56
CA THR A 151 14.04 -6.84 7.72
C THR A 151 14.82 -6.61 6.42
N PHE A 152 14.27 -6.97 5.29
CA PHE A 152 15.02 -7.09 4.03
C PHE A 152 15.69 -5.80 3.52
N CYS A 153 15.09 -4.63 3.70
CA CYS A 153 15.60 -3.41 3.08
C CYS A 153 16.25 -2.43 4.06
N ASN A 154 15.96 -2.48 5.34
CA ASN A 154 16.35 -1.40 6.26
C ASN A 154 17.10 -1.85 7.52
N SER A 155 17.04 -3.12 7.92
CA SER A 155 17.61 -3.52 9.21
C SER A 155 19.11 -3.28 9.31
N THR A 156 19.86 -3.52 8.25
CA THR A 156 21.30 -3.27 8.21
C THR A 156 21.63 -1.79 8.37
N ALA A 157 20.92 -0.93 7.64
CA ALA A 157 21.11 0.53 7.73
C ALA A 157 20.72 1.04 9.12
N SER A 158 19.57 0.61 9.65
CA SER A 158 19.10 0.98 10.99
C SER A 158 20.08 0.51 12.08
N LYS A 159 20.63 -0.70 11.94
CA LYS A 159 21.62 -1.22 12.89
C LYS A 159 22.91 -0.43 12.83
N ALA A 160 23.44 -0.16 11.66
CA ALA A 160 24.65 0.64 11.49
C ALA A 160 24.46 2.06 12.06
N PHE A 161 23.34 2.71 11.77
CA PHE A 161 23.00 4.02 12.32
C PHE A 161 22.96 4.00 13.84
N SER A 162 22.28 3.01 14.43
CA SER A 162 22.15 2.88 15.89
C SER A 162 23.48 2.65 16.59
N MET A 163 24.44 2.00 15.93
CA MET A 163 25.80 1.79 16.47
C MET A 163 26.61 3.09 16.55
N VAL A 164 26.33 4.06 15.67
CA VAL A 164 27.06 5.33 15.57
C VAL A 164 26.34 6.44 16.32
N ALA A 165 25.03 6.57 16.12
CA ALA A 165 24.23 7.70 16.60
C ALA A 165 23.31 7.37 17.78
N GLY A 166 23.29 6.11 18.24
CA GLY A 166 22.36 5.65 19.28
C GLY A 166 21.00 5.21 18.72
N PRO A 167 19.99 4.96 19.58
CA PRO A 167 18.69 4.48 19.15
C PRO A 167 18.07 5.41 18.10
N THR A 168 17.56 4.83 17.02
CA THR A 168 16.88 5.58 15.97
C THR A 168 15.54 6.09 16.47
N GLY A 169 15.39 7.42 16.54
CA GLY A 169 14.09 8.08 16.61
C GLY A 169 13.49 8.20 15.22
N GLY A 170 12.24 8.61 15.15
CA GLY A 170 11.62 8.99 13.87
C GLY A 170 12.32 10.22 13.27
N LEU A 171 12.27 10.34 11.95
CA LEU A 171 12.68 11.54 11.25
C LEU A 171 11.50 12.49 11.13
N ASP A 172 11.65 13.72 11.61
CA ASP A 172 10.70 14.79 11.36
C ASP A 172 11.19 15.62 10.16
N PRO A 173 10.51 15.53 9.00
CA PRO A 173 10.93 16.28 7.81
C PRO A 173 10.91 17.79 8.00
N GLU A 174 10.06 18.31 8.88
CA GLU A 174 9.96 19.75 9.15
C GLU A 174 11.20 20.29 9.89
N SER A 175 11.96 19.41 10.55
CA SER A 175 13.20 19.77 11.22
C SER A 175 14.32 20.16 10.26
N PHE A 176 14.28 19.75 9.00
CA PHE A 176 15.31 20.07 8.01
C PHE A 176 15.51 21.56 7.78
N LYS A 177 14.48 22.36 7.97
CA LYS A 177 14.60 23.83 7.86
C LYS A 177 15.47 24.46 8.96
N HIS A 178 15.82 23.70 9.99
CA HIS A 178 16.63 24.14 11.12
C HIS A 178 18.04 23.53 11.14
N SER A 179 18.40 22.75 10.11
CA SER A 179 19.69 22.07 9.98
C SER A 179 20.71 22.94 9.29
#